data_dde1b54c8ceb777e7b6eb6390a01511a
#
_entry.id   dde1b54c8ceb777e7b6eb6390a01511a
#
_cell.length_a   1.000
_cell.length_b   1.000
_cell.length_c   1.000
_cell.angle_alpha   90.00
_cell.angle_beta   90.00
_cell.angle_gamma   90.00
#
_symmetry.space_group_name_H-M   'P 1'
#
loop_
_entity.id
_entity.type
_entity.pdbx_description
1 polymer ?
#
loop_
_entity_poly.entity_id
_entity_poly.type
_entity_poly.pdbx_seq_one_letter_code
_entity_poly.pdbx_strand_id
1 'polypeptide(L)'
;MRNYLLALSCCTALSCCTQVKVSEVYTAAAENSLRAPAVPLVTIDPYTSAWSFADQLNDESVRHWTGRDYPLLGSIRVDGKSFRFMGMDDIQVTSVIGTASDGLWEADYTMSQPAGDWFAEAYDPKGWKQGKAAFGTEDNPNCSTPWSTGDIWVRRTFDWPSDERKDALYLQYSHDDNIEVYLNGKQIAVAGNGLDYDLLKEIPEAVAESLKPTGNVLAAHCRNNGGGAYVDMGIMRKVKRGDTFDEKAIQKSVNVMPTQTFYTFECGDVSLDLIFTAPFLLNWRL
;
A
#
# COMPACT_ATOMS: atom_id res chain seq x y z
N MET A 1 -32.75 -12.02 13.17
CA MET A 1 -31.50 -11.21 13.09
C MET A 1 -31.00 -10.93 14.49
N ARG A 2 -29.80 -11.35 14.74
CA ARG A 2 -29.12 -11.14 16.04
C ARG A 2 -28.15 -9.96 15.86
N ASN A 3 -28.39 -8.85 16.52
CA ASN A 3 -27.51 -7.67 16.47
C ASN A 3 -26.39 -7.80 17.49
N TYR A 4 -25.14 -7.71 17.04
CA TYR A 4 -23.97 -7.60 17.92
C TYR A 4 -23.33 -6.23 17.71
N LEU A 5 -23.10 -5.54 18.83
CA LEU A 5 -22.46 -4.24 18.86
C LEU A 5 -20.99 -4.43 19.24
N LEU A 6 -20.07 -4.01 18.39
CA LEU A 6 -18.65 -3.93 18.72
C LEU A 6 -18.28 -2.45 18.88
N ALA A 7 -18.06 -2.04 20.12
CA ALA A 7 -17.48 -0.73 20.43
C ALA A 7 -15.98 -0.91 20.70
N LEU A 8 -15.13 -0.38 19.81
CA LEU A 8 -13.71 -0.20 20.13
C LEU A 8 -13.58 1.10 20.92
N SER A 9 -13.68 1.00 22.26
CA SER A 9 -13.30 2.07 23.18
C SER A 9 -12.01 1.67 23.86
N CYS A 10 -10.95 2.40 23.60
CA CYS A 10 -9.74 2.33 24.41
C CYS A 10 -9.96 3.27 25.63
N CYS A 11 -10.55 2.74 26.69
CA CYS A 11 -10.58 3.41 28.00
C CYS A 11 -10.47 2.38 29.11
N THR A 12 -9.44 2.52 29.90
CA THR A 12 -9.23 1.80 31.16
C THR A 12 -10.31 2.17 32.17
N ALA A 13 -10.80 1.15 32.84
CA ALA A 13 -11.95 1.11 33.74
C ALA A 13 -11.81 1.95 34.98
N LEU A 14 -12.92 2.53 35.42
CA LEU A 14 -13.32 2.55 36.86
C LEU A 14 -14.82 2.24 36.96
N SER A 15 -15.08 1.20 37.71
CA SER A 15 -16.37 0.58 37.91
C SER A 15 -17.34 1.51 38.63
N CYS A 16 -18.49 1.76 38.00
CA CYS A 16 -19.73 2.01 38.71
C CYS A 16 -20.88 1.46 37.88
N CYS A 17 -21.53 0.41 38.37
CA CYS A 17 -22.64 -0.26 37.72
C CYS A 17 -23.88 0.64 37.71
N THR A 18 -24.09 1.30 36.56
CA THR A 18 -25.43 1.64 36.10
C THR A 18 -25.56 0.98 34.73
N GLN A 19 -26.53 0.10 34.57
CA GLN A 19 -26.89 -0.45 33.22
C GLN A 19 -27.36 0.71 32.36
N VAL A 20 -26.44 1.35 31.67
CA VAL A 20 -26.76 2.26 30.57
C VAL A 20 -27.30 1.38 29.46
N LYS A 21 -28.54 1.64 29.03
CA LYS A 21 -29.07 1.03 27.80
C LYS A 21 -28.13 1.39 26.66
N VAL A 22 -27.36 0.44 26.21
CA VAL A 22 -26.29 0.58 25.21
C VAL A 22 -26.81 1.21 23.90
N SER A 23 -28.13 1.12 23.64
CA SER A 23 -28.78 1.63 22.44
C SER A 23 -28.86 3.17 22.31
N GLU A 24 -28.83 3.91 23.41
CA GLU A 24 -29.00 5.38 23.34
C GLU A 24 -27.69 6.13 23.11
N VAL A 25 -26.56 5.56 23.54
CA VAL A 25 -25.22 6.17 23.39
C VAL A 25 -24.71 6.08 21.96
N TYR A 26 -25.23 5.15 21.16
CA TYR A 26 -24.73 4.83 19.83
C TYR A 26 -25.72 5.13 18.70
N THR A 27 -26.70 5.98 18.96
CA THR A 27 -27.65 6.43 17.92
C THR A 27 -27.20 7.80 17.40
N ALA A 28 -27.06 7.95 16.09
CA ALA A 28 -26.76 9.23 15.49
C ALA A 28 -27.86 10.23 15.78
N ALA A 29 -27.50 11.44 16.22
CA ALA A 29 -28.45 12.53 16.52
C ALA A 29 -29.16 13.04 15.26
N ALA A 30 -28.59 12.85 14.07
CA ALA A 30 -29.12 13.24 12.78
C ALA A 30 -28.53 12.37 11.66
N GLU A 31 -29.16 12.39 10.50
CA GLU A 31 -28.60 11.80 9.27
C GLU A 31 -27.94 12.88 8.41
N ASN A 32 -26.78 12.56 7.84
CA ASN A 32 -26.08 13.40 6.90
C ASN A 32 -25.93 12.68 5.56
N SER A 33 -26.59 13.19 4.53
CA SER A 33 -26.57 12.61 3.18
C SER A 33 -25.43 13.13 2.31
N LEU A 34 -24.62 14.06 2.81
CA LEU A 34 -23.49 14.61 2.07
C LEU A 34 -22.33 13.61 2.08
N ARG A 35 -21.86 13.26 0.88
CA ARG A 35 -20.62 12.48 0.76
C ARG A 35 -19.43 13.37 1.12
N ALA A 36 -18.73 13.01 2.19
CA ALA A 36 -17.50 13.67 2.55
C ALA A 36 -16.37 13.24 1.58
N PRO A 37 -15.47 14.16 1.16
CA PRO A 37 -14.29 13.81 0.35
C PRO A 37 -13.37 12.80 1.04
N ALA A 38 -13.33 12.84 2.37
CA ALA A 38 -12.69 11.87 3.24
C ALA A 38 -13.52 11.74 4.52
N VAL A 39 -13.59 10.52 5.03
CA VAL A 39 -14.38 10.19 6.21
C VAL A 39 -13.44 10.05 7.41
N PRO A 40 -13.60 10.86 8.48
CA PRO A 40 -12.78 10.76 9.67
C PRO A 40 -13.12 9.48 10.45
N LEU A 41 -12.09 8.74 10.86
CA LEU A 41 -12.22 7.54 11.67
C LEU A 41 -11.65 7.79 13.08
N VAL A 42 -10.37 8.05 13.16
CA VAL A 42 -9.67 8.37 14.40
C VAL A 42 -8.92 9.68 14.18
N THR A 43 -9.31 10.73 14.89
CA THR A 43 -8.71 12.06 14.74
C THR A 43 -8.43 12.63 16.14
N ILE A 44 -7.29 12.24 16.72
CA ILE A 44 -6.90 12.67 18.07
C ILE A 44 -6.02 13.92 17.98
N ASP A 45 -5.00 13.86 17.15
CA ASP A 45 -4.05 14.94 16.89
C ASP A 45 -3.50 14.80 15.45
N PRO A 46 -2.67 15.76 14.96
CA PRO A 46 -2.12 15.68 13.59
C PRO A 46 -1.26 14.46 13.29
N TYR A 47 -0.72 13.79 14.32
CA TYR A 47 0.12 12.59 14.16
C TYR A 47 -0.70 11.30 14.29
N THR A 48 -1.83 11.37 15.00
CA THR A 48 -2.74 10.23 15.21
C THR A 48 -4.06 10.54 14.52
N SER A 49 -4.06 10.37 13.20
CA SER A 49 -5.17 10.77 12.35
C SER A 49 -5.38 9.76 11.22
N ALA A 50 -6.49 9.03 11.30
CA ALA A 50 -6.85 7.98 10.37
C ALA A 50 -8.15 8.34 9.63
N TRP A 51 -8.15 8.19 8.31
CA TRP A 51 -9.22 8.59 7.40
C TRP A 51 -9.51 7.51 6.37
N SER A 52 -10.76 7.42 5.92
CA SER A 52 -11.14 6.66 4.74
C SER A 52 -11.42 7.62 3.58
N PHE A 53 -10.83 7.35 2.41
CA PHE A 53 -11.06 8.11 1.18
C PHE A 53 -11.97 7.36 0.20
N ALA A 54 -12.25 6.09 0.48
CA ALA A 54 -13.13 5.24 -0.32
C ALA A 54 -14.61 5.43 0.02
N ASP A 55 -15.47 5.04 -0.90
CA ASP A 55 -16.93 5.02 -0.69
C ASP A 55 -17.33 3.88 0.27
N GLN A 56 -16.59 2.78 0.26
CA GLN A 56 -16.75 1.69 1.22
C GLN A 56 -15.48 1.57 2.07
N LEU A 57 -15.66 1.41 3.38
CA LEU A 57 -14.57 1.39 4.34
C LEU A 57 -13.57 0.25 4.13
N ASN A 58 -13.95 -0.78 3.40
CA ASN A 58 -13.17 -1.96 3.09
C ASN A 58 -12.69 -2.04 1.61
N ASP A 59 -12.76 -0.95 0.85
CA ASP A 59 -12.27 -0.92 -0.53
C ASP A 59 -10.81 -0.46 -0.64
N GLU A 60 -10.34 0.35 0.31
CA GLU A 60 -8.97 0.86 0.35
C GLU A 60 -8.38 0.76 1.76
N SER A 61 -7.05 0.90 1.83
CA SER A 61 -6.37 1.08 3.11
C SER A 61 -6.85 2.36 3.80
N VAL A 62 -6.96 2.30 5.12
CA VAL A 62 -7.10 3.52 5.92
C VAL A 62 -5.83 4.34 5.79
N ARG A 63 -5.94 5.66 5.69
CA ARG A 63 -4.79 6.55 5.47
C ARG A 63 -4.69 7.63 6.52
N HIS A 64 -3.46 8.05 6.77
CA HIS A 64 -3.19 9.31 7.44
C HIS A 64 -3.58 10.49 6.54
N TRP A 65 -3.88 11.67 7.10
CA TRP A 65 -4.24 12.85 6.32
C TRP A 65 -3.14 13.28 5.30
N THR A 66 -1.89 12.87 5.51
CA THR A 66 -0.78 13.08 4.56
C THR A 66 -0.82 12.15 3.34
N GLY A 67 -1.80 11.22 3.28
CA GLY A 67 -1.91 10.22 2.22
C GLY A 67 -1.17 8.91 2.48
N ARG A 68 -0.35 8.83 3.54
CA ARG A 68 0.36 7.59 3.91
C ARG A 68 -0.61 6.55 4.45
N ASP A 69 -0.43 5.31 4.05
CA ASP A 69 -1.25 4.18 4.53
C ASP A 69 -1.09 3.99 6.04
N TYR A 70 -2.22 3.73 6.69
CA TYR A 70 -2.31 3.42 8.10
C TYR A 70 -2.75 1.96 8.24
N PRO A 71 -1.98 1.08 8.90
CA PRO A 71 -2.25 -0.35 8.93
C PRO A 71 -3.41 -0.69 9.89
N LEU A 72 -4.58 -0.09 9.66
CA LEU A 72 -5.80 -0.39 10.40
C LEU A 72 -6.66 -1.36 9.61
N LEU A 73 -6.91 -2.52 10.20
CA LEU A 73 -7.69 -3.58 9.64
C LEU A 73 -8.80 -4.00 10.61
N GLY A 74 -10.02 -4.12 10.11
CA GLY A 74 -11.16 -4.54 10.91
C GLY A 74 -11.84 -5.78 10.31
N SER A 75 -12.06 -6.79 11.14
CA SER A 75 -12.79 -7.99 10.76
C SER A 75 -13.69 -8.50 11.89
N ILE A 76 -14.70 -9.25 11.52
CA ILE A 76 -15.60 -9.97 12.45
C ILE A 76 -15.71 -11.43 12.01
N ARG A 77 -15.76 -12.34 12.96
CA ARG A 77 -16.01 -13.75 12.70
C ARG A 77 -17.45 -14.11 13.08
N VAL A 78 -18.18 -14.64 12.11
CA VAL A 78 -19.58 -15.07 12.27
C VAL A 78 -19.68 -16.52 11.77
N ASP A 79 -20.12 -17.42 12.62
CA ASP A 79 -20.34 -18.84 12.33
C ASP A 79 -19.16 -19.53 11.61
N GLY A 80 -17.94 -19.17 12.06
CA GLY A 80 -16.69 -19.73 11.53
C GLY A 80 -16.11 -19.00 10.32
N LYS A 81 -16.88 -18.14 9.65
CA LYS A 81 -16.41 -17.28 8.55
C LYS A 81 -15.95 -15.93 9.05
N SER A 82 -14.90 -15.40 8.45
CA SER A 82 -14.34 -14.07 8.73
C SER A 82 -14.78 -13.07 7.66
N PHE A 83 -15.28 -11.92 8.10
CA PHE A 83 -15.74 -10.82 7.25
C PHE A 83 -14.89 -9.59 7.51
N ARG A 84 -14.22 -9.06 6.48
CA ARG A 84 -13.45 -7.83 6.58
C ARG A 84 -14.35 -6.61 6.33
N PHE A 85 -14.46 -5.72 7.32
CA PHE A 85 -15.28 -4.51 7.24
C PHE A 85 -14.47 -3.21 7.12
N MET A 86 -13.17 -3.22 7.39
CA MET A 86 -12.32 -2.01 7.34
C MET A 86 -10.91 -2.33 6.84
N GLY A 87 -10.37 -1.42 6.02
CA GLY A 87 -9.00 -1.47 5.54
C GLY A 87 -8.77 -2.55 4.47
N MET A 88 -7.52 -2.69 4.08
CA MET A 88 -7.06 -3.72 3.13
C MET A 88 -6.15 -4.70 3.84
N ASP A 89 -6.19 -5.94 3.40
CA ASP A 89 -5.25 -6.96 3.83
C ASP A 89 -3.85 -6.64 3.25
N ASP A 90 -2.81 -6.82 4.04
CA ASP A 90 -1.45 -6.67 3.54
C ASP A 90 -1.19 -7.68 2.43
N ILE A 91 -0.71 -7.17 1.29
CA ILE A 91 -0.30 -8.04 0.19
C ILE A 91 0.99 -8.75 0.63
N GLN A 92 0.87 -10.03 0.93
CA GLN A 92 2.04 -10.87 1.18
C GLN A 92 2.65 -11.27 -0.16
N VAL A 93 3.92 -11.00 -0.33
CA VAL A 93 4.66 -11.35 -1.55
C VAL A 93 5.88 -12.19 -1.22
N THR A 94 6.32 -12.97 -2.20
CA THR A 94 7.60 -13.67 -2.20
C THR A 94 8.42 -13.20 -3.38
N SER A 95 9.72 -13.10 -3.19
CA SER A 95 10.66 -12.68 -4.24
C SER A 95 10.74 -13.73 -5.34
N VAL A 96 10.63 -13.29 -6.59
CA VAL A 96 10.92 -14.08 -7.81
C VAL A 96 12.18 -13.55 -8.46
N ILE A 97 12.24 -12.23 -8.68
CA ILE A 97 13.43 -11.51 -9.13
C ILE A 97 13.76 -10.52 -8.02
N GLY A 98 14.73 -10.87 -7.18
CA GLY A 98 15.00 -10.18 -5.91
C GLY A 98 15.38 -8.71 -6.05
N THR A 99 15.10 -7.92 -5.04
CA THR A 99 15.66 -6.59 -4.81
C THR A 99 17.06 -6.68 -4.19
N ALA A 100 17.72 -5.56 -3.94
CA ALA A 100 19.01 -5.53 -3.24
C ALA A 100 18.92 -6.05 -1.80
N SER A 101 17.74 -6.03 -1.20
CA SER A 101 17.47 -6.64 0.12
C SER A 101 17.52 -8.17 0.09
N ASP A 102 17.16 -8.79 -1.04
CA ASP A 102 17.21 -10.24 -1.22
C ASP A 102 18.62 -10.71 -1.62
N GLY A 103 19.42 -9.84 -2.17
CA GLY A 103 20.78 -10.10 -2.63
C GLY A 103 21.21 -9.15 -3.74
N LEU A 104 22.51 -9.02 -3.92
CA LEU A 104 23.06 -8.13 -4.94
C LEU A 104 22.69 -8.60 -6.35
N TRP A 105 22.21 -7.67 -7.17
CA TRP A 105 21.97 -7.87 -8.59
C TRP A 105 22.72 -6.83 -9.42
N GLU A 106 22.99 -7.12 -10.67
CA GLU A 106 23.80 -6.29 -11.56
C GLU A 106 22.93 -5.69 -12.67
N ALA A 107 23.31 -4.49 -13.13
CA ALA A 107 22.67 -3.78 -14.22
C ALA A 107 23.62 -2.93 -15.02
N ASP A 108 23.27 -2.66 -16.25
CA ASP A 108 23.83 -1.57 -17.01
C ASP A 108 23.18 -0.26 -16.56
N TYR A 109 23.99 0.79 -16.36
CA TYR A 109 23.49 2.09 -15.96
C TYR A 109 24.23 3.25 -16.60
N THR A 110 23.54 4.38 -16.71
CA THR A 110 24.15 5.65 -17.14
C THR A 110 23.53 6.83 -16.37
N MET A 111 24.29 7.88 -16.18
CA MET A 111 23.84 9.16 -15.64
C MET A 111 23.71 10.21 -16.75
N SER A 112 23.90 9.83 -17.99
CA SER A 112 23.71 10.68 -19.16
C SER A 112 22.45 10.24 -19.89
N GLN A 113 21.62 11.20 -20.27
CA GLN A 113 20.37 10.91 -20.97
C GLN A 113 20.61 10.05 -22.22
N PRO A 114 20.09 8.83 -22.26
CA PRO A 114 20.21 7.97 -23.43
C PRO A 114 19.31 8.44 -24.57
N ALA A 115 19.71 8.11 -25.79
CA ALA A 115 18.90 8.39 -26.97
C ALA A 115 17.91 7.26 -27.23
N GLY A 116 16.76 7.59 -27.80
CA GLY A 116 15.75 6.61 -28.25
C GLY A 116 15.06 5.88 -27.10
N ASP A 117 14.52 4.71 -27.44
CA ASP A 117 13.72 3.89 -26.52
C ASP A 117 14.62 3.03 -25.63
N TRP A 118 15.37 3.69 -24.75
CA TRP A 118 16.35 3.05 -23.84
C TRP A 118 15.74 1.94 -22.98
N PHE A 119 14.44 1.94 -22.76
CA PHE A 119 13.69 0.94 -21.98
C PHE A 119 13.26 -0.28 -22.82
N ALA A 120 13.41 -0.22 -24.16
CA ALA A 120 13.04 -1.32 -25.04
C ALA A 120 14.00 -2.51 -24.92
N GLU A 121 13.50 -3.72 -25.11
CA GLU A 121 14.29 -4.94 -25.05
C GLU A 121 15.47 -4.95 -26.03
N ALA A 122 15.23 -4.48 -27.25
CA ALA A 122 16.22 -4.48 -28.33
C ALA A 122 17.27 -3.36 -28.21
N TYR A 123 17.15 -2.50 -27.20
CA TYR A 123 18.12 -1.42 -26.98
C TYR A 123 19.48 -1.98 -26.59
N ASP A 124 20.54 -1.53 -27.27
CA ASP A 124 21.93 -1.86 -26.94
C ASP A 124 22.51 -0.81 -25.97
N PRO A 125 22.78 -1.16 -24.71
CA PRO A 125 23.34 -0.24 -23.71
C PRO A 125 24.84 -0.01 -23.89
N LYS A 126 25.33 -0.08 -25.11
CA LYS A 126 26.75 0.11 -25.42
C LYS A 126 27.28 1.44 -24.86
N GLY A 127 28.31 1.34 -24.08
CA GLY A 127 28.93 2.50 -23.42
C GLY A 127 28.34 2.84 -22.06
N TRP A 128 27.30 2.15 -21.62
CA TRP A 128 26.84 2.24 -20.24
C TRP A 128 27.85 1.57 -19.30
N LYS A 129 27.82 1.95 -18.02
CA LYS A 129 28.58 1.31 -16.97
C LYS A 129 27.82 0.10 -16.42
N GLN A 130 28.54 -0.83 -15.82
CA GLN A 130 27.94 -1.88 -15.03
C GLN A 130 28.07 -1.55 -13.54
N GLY A 131 27.02 -1.82 -12.78
CA GLY A 131 26.96 -1.58 -11.35
C GLY A 131 26.09 -2.61 -10.64
N LYS A 132 26.27 -2.68 -9.32
CA LYS A 132 25.47 -3.52 -8.43
C LYS A 132 24.43 -2.68 -7.73
N ALA A 133 23.23 -3.20 -7.59
CA ALA A 133 22.13 -2.55 -6.87
C ALA A 133 22.32 -2.66 -5.34
N ALA A 134 21.68 -1.82 -4.53
CA ALA A 134 20.92 -0.65 -4.99
C ALA A 134 21.85 0.47 -5.45
N PHE A 135 21.29 1.39 -6.24
CA PHE A 135 21.99 2.59 -6.69
C PHE A 135 21.54 3.79 -5.87
N GLY A 136 22.46 4.62 -5.37
CA GLY A 136 22.07 5.78 -4.55
C GLY A 136 23.19 6.34 -3.70
N THR A 137 22.82 7.11 -2.68
CA THR A 137 23.74 7.62 -1.67
C THR A 137 24.04 6.55 -0.61
N GLU A 138 25.25 6.62 -0.03
CA GLU A 138 25.77 5.58 0.89
C GLU A 138 24.99 5.44 2.21
N ASP A 139 24.20 6.44 2.57
CA ASP A 139 23.31 6.43 3.74
C ASP A 139 22.04 5.63 3.55
N ASN A 140 21.73 5.23 2.31
CA ASN A 140 20.57 4.38 2.01
C ASN A 140 20.87 2.89 2.17
N PRO A 141 19.87 2.08 2.53
CA PRO A 141 20.06 0.65 2.77
C PRO A 141 20.48 -0.10 1.50
N ASN A 142 21.40 -1.04 1.65
CA ASN A 142 21.87 -1.92 0.58
C ASN A 142 22.47 -1.21 -0.65
N CYS A 143 22.83 0.07 -0.55
CA CYS A 143 23.45 0.82 -1.64
C CYS A 143 24.84 0.26 -1.96
N SER A 144 25.07 -0.11 -3.22
CA SER A 144 26.33 -0.68 -3.70
C SER A 144 26.98 0.13 -4.82
N THR A 145 26.19 0.85 -5.61
CA THR A 145 26.68 1.72 -6.67
C THR A 145 26.32 3.17 -6.36
N PRO A 146 27.32 4.04 -6.10
CA PRO A 146 27.08 5.43 -5.77
C PRO A 146 26.41 6.20 -6.91
N TRP A 147 25.32 6.89 -6.59
CA TRP A 147 24.66 7.88 -7.40
C TRP A 147 24.00 8.92 -6.48
N SER A 148 24.20 10.20 -6.75
CA SER A 148 23.74 11.26 -5.83
C SER A 148 23.18 12.49 -6.49
N THR A 149 23.24 12.60 -7.81
CA THR A 149 22.86 13.83 -8.52
C THR A 149 22.15 13.57 -9.84
N GLY A 150 21.09 14.38 -10.08
CA GLY A 150 20.38 14.38 -11.36
C GLY A 150 19.72 13.05 -11.67
N ASP A 151 19.88 12.61 -12.88
CA ASP A 151 19.18 11.47 -13.42
C ASP A 151 20.08 10.21 -13.46
N ILE A 152 19.47 9.05 -13.27
CA ILE A 152 20.06 7.74 -13.54
C ILE A 152 19.11 6.88 -14.37
N TRP A 153 19.65 6.19 -15.36
CA TRP A 153 18.97 5.16 -16.13
C TRP A 153 19.61 3.82 -15.80
N VAL A 154 18.78 2.86 -15.41
CA VAL A 154 19.23 1.51 -15.00
C VAL A 154 18.50 0.48 -15.84
N ARG A 155 19.22 -0.52 -16.34
CA ARG A 155 18.70 -1.64 -17.11
C ARG A 155 19.20 -2.96 -16.54
N ARG A 156 18.30 -3.70 -15.91
CA ARG A 156 18.53 -5.04 -15.40
C ARG A 156 18.03 -6.07 -16.40
N THR A 157 18.93 -6.92 -16.88
CA THR A 157 18.53 -8.09 -17.68
C THR A 157 18.41 -9.29 -16.75
N PHE A 158 17.37 -10.12 -16.95
CA PHE A 158 17.12 -11.28 -16.10
C PHE A 158 16.44 -12.41 -16.88
N ASP A 159 16.62 -13.63 -16.40
CA ASP A 159 15.93 -14.81 -16.88
C ASP A 159 14.77 -15.15 -15.95
N TRP A 160 13.63 -15.57 -16.51
CA TRP A 160 12.47 -15.97 -15.74
C TRP A 160 12.64 -17.40 -15.26
N PRO A 161 12.52 -17.70 -13.94
CA PRO A 161 12.63 -19.05 -13.44
C PRO A 161 11.57 -19.97 -14.06
N SER A 162 11.95 -21.14 -14.55
CA SER A 162 11.10 -22.02 -15.35
C SER A 162 9.93 -22.63 -14.57
N ASP A 163 10.04 -22.69 -13.25
CA ASP A 163 9.04 -23.19 -12.32
C ASP A 163 8.14 -22.10 -11.74
N GLU A 164 8.42 -20.83 -12.07
CA GLU A 164 7.62 -19.72 -11.58
C GLU A 164 6.45 -19.37 -12.49
N ARG A 165 5.29 -19.17 -11.87
CA ARG A 165 4.07 -18.74 -12.53
C ARG A 165 4.11 -17.25 -12.80
N LYS A 166 3.37 -16.80 -13.82
CA LYS A 166 3.30 -15.40 -14.23
C LYS A 166 2.04 -14.68 -13.75
N ASP A 167 1.26 -15.32 -12.88
CA ASP A 167 0.06 -14.75 -12.31
C ASP A 167 0.34 -14.00 -10.99
N ALA A 168 -0.45 -12.99 -10.73
CA ALA A 168 -0.41 -12.19 -9.51
C ALA A 168 0.98 -11.63 -9.18
N LEU A 169 1.65 -11.07 -10.20
CA LEU A 169 2.97 -10.46 -10.08
C LEU A 169 2.87 -9.00 -9.63
N TYR A 170 3.85 -8.60 -8.84
CA TYR A 170 4.02 -7.23 -8.36
C TYR A 170 5.44 -6.76 -8.64
N LEU A 171 5.56 -5.52 -9.09
CA LEU A 171 6.82 -4.79 -9.02
C LEU A 171 7.01 -4.36 -7.56
N GLN A 172 8.13 -4.73 -6.94
CA GLN A 172 8.62 -4.10 -5.73
C GLN A 172 9.71 -3.11 -6.11
N TYR A 173 9.58 -1.86 -5.68
CA TYR A 173 10.53 -0.82 -6.02
C TYR A 173 10.67 0.23 -4.92
N SER A 174 11.84 0.82 -4.87
CA SER A 174 12.18 1.91 -3.97
C SER A 174 12.83 3.03 -4.77
N HIS A 175 12.56 4.28 -4.41
CA HIS A 175 13.07 5.42 -5.16
C HIS A 175 13.20 6.68 -4.31
N ASP A 176 14.00 7.61 -4.83
CA ASP A 176 14.17 8.99 -4.37
C ASP A 176 14.72 9.83 -5.53
N ASP A 177 14.01 10.85 -6.09
CA ASP A 177 12.63 11.33 -5.85
C ASP A 177 11.60 10.74 -6.82
N ASN A 178 11.81 10.98 -8.16
CA ASN A 178 10.86 10.60 -9.20
C ASN A 178 11.36 9.33 -9.92
N ILE A 179 10.46 8.42 -10.21
CA ILE A 179 10.80 7.18 -10.93
C ILE A 179 9.76 6.83 -11.97
N GLU A 180 10.22 6.26 -13.07
CA GLU A 180 9.43 5.49 -14.02
C GLU A 180 10.08 4.12 -14.25
N VAL A 181 9.27 3.06 -14.28
CA VAL A 181 9.75 1.69 -14.41
C VAL A 181 9.05 1.00 -15.58
N TYR A 182 9.85 0.24 -16.34
CA TYR A 182 9.42 -0.48 -17.53
C TYR A 182 9.79 -1.96 -17.44
N LEU A 183 8.89 -2.83 -17.85
CA LEU A 183 9.15 -4.26 -18.03
C LEU A 183 8.96 -4.63 -19.50
N ASN A 184 10.01 -5.15 -20.13
CA ASN A 184 10.02 -5.52 -21.54
C ASN A 184 9.47 -4.40 -22.46
N GLY A 185 9.90 -3.16 -22.21
CA GLY A 185 9.49 -1.98 -22.98
C GLY A 185 8.14 -1.39 -22.62
N LYS A 186 7.38 -1.98 -21.68
CA LYS A 186 6.07 -1.47 -21.27
C LYS A 186 6.17 -0.80 -19.90
N GLN A 187 5.67 0.41 -19.77
CA GLN A 187 5.65 1.14 -18.49
C GLN A 187 4.71 0.46 -17.52
N ILE A 188 5.21 0.15 -16.31
CA ILE A 188 4.47 -0.54 -15.26
C ILE A 188 4.32 0.29 -13.98
N ALA A 189 5.18 1.28 -13.77
CA ALA A 189 5.06 2.19 -12.63
C ALA A 189 5.57 3.59 -12.97
N VAL A 190 4.96 4.56 -12.30
CA VAL A 190 5.42 5.96 -12.19
C VAL A 190 5.14 6.39 -10.78
N ALA A 191 6.13 6.98 -10.12
CA ALA A 191 5.98 7.59 -8.80
C ALA A 191 6.86 8.84 -8.70
N GLY A 192 6.61 9.69 -7.70
CA GLY A 192 7.38 10.91 -7.57
C GLY A 192 7.25 11.62 -6.24
N ASN A 193 8.12 12.62 -6.07
CA ASN A 193 8.17 13.58 -4.98
C ASN A 193 8.50 13.00 -3.61
N GLY A 194 9.61 12.28 -3.50
CA GLY A 194 10.16 11.89 -2.22
C GLY A 194 10.70 10.47 -2.19
N LEU A 195 11.24 10.13 -1.05
CA LEU A 195 11.80 8.83 -0.75
C LEU A 195 10.69 7.87 -0.32
N ASP A 196 10.52 6.80 -1.07
CA ASP A 196 9.65 5.69 -0.70
C ASP A 196 10.40 4.36 -0.86
N TYR A 197 10.21 3.47 0.12
CA TYR A 197 10.81 2.14 0.13
C TYR A 197 9.75 1.06 -0.07
N ASP A 198 10.14 0.00 -0.76
CA ASP A 198 9.39 -1.26 -0.88
C ASP A 198 7.94 -1.10 -1.36
N LEU A 199 7.71 -0.12 -2.23
CA LEU A 199 6.41 0.06 -2.86
C LEU A 199 6.05 -1.17 -3.68
N LEU A 200 4.80 -1.60 -3.58
CA LEU A 200 4.26 -2.70 -4.36
C LEU A 200 3.27 -2.17 -5.41
N LYS A 201 3.50 -2.51 -6.66
CA LYS A 201 2.61 -2.19 -7.77
C LYS A 201 2.28 -3.45 -8.54
N GLU A 202 0.99 -3.75 -8.67
CA GLU A 202 0.55 -4.89 -9.47
C GLU A 202 1.01 -4.74 -10.93
N ILE A 203 1.62 -5.79 -11.47
CA ILE A 203 2.01 -5.86 -12.87
C ILE A 203 0.79 -6.33 -13.66
N PRO A 204 0.32 -5.55 -14.67
CA PRO A 204 -0.81 -5.95 -15.47
C PRO A 204 -0.58 -7.33 -16.12
N GLU A 205 -1.60 -8.17 -16.12
CA GLU A 205 -1.54 -9.55 -16.63
C GLU A 205 -0.96 -9.61 -18.06
N ALA A 206 -1.41 -8.73 -18.94
CA ALA A 206 -0.90 -8.63 -20.32
C ALA A 206 0.60 -8.29 -20.40
N VAL A 207 1.17 -7.65 -19.37
CA VAL A 207 2.61 -7.41 -19.27
C VAL A 207 3.32 -8.63 -18.69
N ALA A 208 2.75 -9.24 -17.67
CA ALA A 208 3.28 -10.47 -17.08
C ALA A 208 3.37 -11.62 -18.11
N GLU A 209 2.38 -11.75 -18.97
CA GLU A 209 2.39 -12.72 -20.08
C GLU A 209 3.52 -12.50 -21.09
N SER A 210 4.03 -11.26 -21.21
CA SER A 210 5.16 -10.94 -22.11
C SER A 210 6.52 -11.43 -21.59
N LEU A 211 6.59 -11.92 -20.35
CA LEU A 211 7.82 -12.48 -19.78
C LEU A 211 8.29 -13.70 -20.57
N LYS A 212 9.58 -13.74 -20.86
CA LYS A 212 10.25 -14.78 -21.63
C LYS A 212 11.09 -15.66 -20.71
N PRO A 213 11.42 -16.89 -21.12
CA PRO A 213 12.36 -17.70 -20.35
C PRO A 213 13.71 -17.01 -20.11
N THR A 214 14.18 -16.22 -21.08
CA THR A 214 15.49 -15.53 -21.00
C THR A 214 15.42 -14.13 -21.59
N GLY A 215 16.31 -13.25 -21.13
CA GLY A 215 16.55 -11.94 -21.71
C GLY A 215 15.41 -10.93 -21.48
N ASN A 216 14.70 -11.03 -20.37
CA ASN A 216 13.78 -9.97 -19.95
C ASN A 216 14.55 -8.73 -19.48
N VAL A 217 13.93 -7.58 -19.62
CA VAL A 217 14.51 -6.31 -19.21
C VAL A 217 13.58 -5.59 -18.24
N LEU A 218 14.07 -5.32 -17.05
CA LEU A 218 13.48 -4.40 -16.09
C LEU A 218 14.32 -3.12 -16.12
N ALA A 219 13.71 -2.01 -16.57
CA ALA A 219 14.40 -0.75 -16.77
C ALA A 219 13.76 0.36 -15.93
N ALA A 220 14.58 1.23 -15.36
CA ALA A 220 14.11 2.37 -14.59
C ALA A 220 14.86 3.65 -14.97
N HIS A 221 14.15 4.76 -14.98
CA HIS A 221 14.72 6.10 -14.93
C HIS A 221 14.33 6.71 -13.59
N CYS A 222 15.32 7.13 -12.83
CA CYS A 222 15.10 7.80 -11.56
C CYS A 222 15.77 9.16 -11.58
N ARG A 223 15.08 10.18 -11.06
CA ARG A 223 15.56 11.54 -10.98
C ARG A 223 15.60 12.00 -9.53
N ASN A 224 16.79 12.35 -9.07
CA ASN A 224 17.00 12.99 -7.79
C ASN A 224 16.92 14.52 -7.96
N ASN A 225 16.01 15.17 -7.22
CA ASN A 225 15.82 16.63 -7.21
C ASN A 225 16.68 17.29 -6.13
N GLY A 226 17.30 16.53 -5.23
CA GLY A 226 18.23 17.00 -4.19
C GLY A 226 18.15 16.15 -2.93
N GLY A 227 19.22 16.16 -2.14
CA GLY A 227 19.33 15.33 -0.94
C GLY A 227 19.88 13.96 -1.22
N GLY A 228 19.32 12.92 -0.57
CA GLY A 228 19.60 11.53 -0.84
C GLY A 228 19.15 11.10 -2.22
N ALA A 229 19.63 9.96 -2.68
CA ALA A 229 19.20 9.36 -3.94
C ALA A 229 19.09 7.85 -3.77
N TYR A 230 18.06 7.23 -4.35
CA TYR A 230 17.87 5.79 -4.25
C TYR A 230 17.09 5.20 -5.41
N VAL A 231 17.53 4.05 -5.91
CA VAL A 231 16.73 3.21 -6.80
C VAL A 231 17.08 1.73 -6.61
N ASP A 232 16.03 0.96 -6.36
CA ASP A 232 16.05 -0.51 -6.31
C ASP A 232 14.76 -1.07 -6.88
N MET A 233 14.79 -2.27 -7.44
CA MET A 233 13.61 -2.88 -8.05
C MET A 233 13.74 -4.40 -8.20
N GLY A 234 12.60 -5.07 -8.05
CA GLY A 234 12.47 -6.51 -8.23
C GLY A 234 11.06 -6.92 -8.62
N ILE A 235 10.86 -8.19 -8.90
CA ILE A 235 9.53 -8.75 -9.22
C ILE A 235 9.18 -9.76 -8.13
N MET A 236 8.02 -9.55 -7.54
CA MET A 236 7.44 -10.36 -6.48
C MET A 236 6.22 -11.11 -6.99
N ARG A 237 5.91 -12.23 -6.40
CA ARG A 237 4.66 -12.94 -6.60
C ARG A 237 3.83 -12.89 -5.34
N LYS A 238 2.53 -12.63 -5.49
CA LYS A 238 1.60 -12.68 -4.36
C LYS A 238 1.56 -14.09 -3.78
N VAL A 239 1.84 -14.19 -2.49
CA VAL A 239 1.64 -15.44 -1.78
C VAL A 239 0.15 -15.59 -1.56
N LYS A 240 -0.46 -16.65 -2.11
CA LYS A 240 -1.77 -17.08 -1.64
C LYS A 240 -1.59 -17.62 -0.20
N ARG A 241 -1.64 -16.74 0.79
CA ARG A 241 -2.23 -17.19 2.05
C ARG A 241 -3.68 -17.51 1.71
N GLY A 242 -4.22 -18.58 2.24
CA GLY A 242 -5.68 -18.76 2.28
C GLY A 242 -6.22 -17.40 2.75
N ASP A 243 -7.19 -16.87 2.03
CA ASP A 243 -7.69 -15.50 2.27
C ASP A 243 -7.75 -15.29 3.77
N THR A 244 -7.07 -14.27 4.28
CA THR A 244 -7.07 -13.96 5.72
C THR A 244 -8.50 -13.74 6.18
N PHE A 245 -9.38 -13.41 5.23
CA PHE A 245 -10.81 -13.25 5.41
C PHE A 245 -11.57 -14.00 4.31
N ASP A 246 -12.63 -14.69 4.73
CA ASP A 246 -13.46 -15.47 3.80
C ASP A 246 -14.27 -14.56 2.87
N GLU A 247 -14.72 -13.41 3.39
CA GLU A 247 -15.59 -12.48 2.64
C GLU A 247 -15.33 -11.01 3.00
N LYS A 248 -15.72 -10.08 2.13
CA LYS A 248 -15.90 -8.67 2.47
C LYS A 248 -17.28 -8.49 3.13
N ALA A 249 -17.33 -7.74 4.21
CA ALA A 249 -18.59 -7.27 4.77
C ALA A 249 -19.27 -6.29 3.79
N ILE A 250 -20.57 -6.34 3.69
CA ILE A 250 -21.37 -5.45 2.82
C ILE A 250 -21.72 -4.18 3.59
N GLN A 251 -21.11 -3.05 3.24
CA GLN A 251 -21.47 -1.76 3.82
C GLN A 251 -22.86 -1.33 3.38
N LYS A 252 -23.76 -1.11 4.32
CA LYS A 252 -25.15 -0.67 4.07
C LYS A 252 -25.31 0.83 4.18
N SER A 253 -24.58 1.45 5.12
CA SER A 253 -24.65 2.89 5.32
C SER A 253 -23.38 3.46 5.90
N VAL A 254 -23.17 4.74 5.68
CA VAL A 254 -22.23 5.59 6.39
C VAL A 254 -22.92 6.90 6.73
N ASN A 255 -22.78 7.35 7.98
CA ASN A 255 -23.28 8.63 8.44
C ASN A 255 -22.19 9.39 9.17
N VAL A 256 -21.77 10.52 8.62
CA VAL A 256 -20.64 11.32 9.11
C VAL A 256 -21.19 12.52 9.90
N MET A 257 -20.92 12.54 11.19
CA MET A 257 -21.26 13.61 12.11
C MET A 257 -19.98 14.31 12.60
N PRO A 258 -20.06 15.51 13.17
CA PRO A 258 -18.87 16.29 13.55
C PRO A 258 -17.89 15.57 14.48
N THR A 259 -18.37 14.70 15.36
CA THR A 259 -17.54 13.97 16.34
C THR A 259 -17.66 12.47 16.25
N GLN A 260 -18.51 11.96 15.36
CA GLN A 260 -18.76 10.53 15.21
C GLN A 260 -18.99 10.17 13.75
N THR A 261 -18.52 9.00 13.36
CA THR A 261 -18.84 8.38 12.08
C THR A 261 -19.46 7.01 12.34
N PHE A 262 -20.64 6.80 11.79
CA PHE A 262 -21.42 5.58 11.94
C PHE A 262 -21.38 4.77 10.66
N TYR A 263 -21.07 3.50 10.76
CA TYR A 263 -21.18 2.54 9.65
C TYR A 263 -22.06 1.37 10.06
N THR A 264 -22.84 0.87 9.12
CA THR A 264 -23.58 -0.39 9.26
C THR A 264 -23.14 -1.36 8.18
N PHE A 265 -22.84 -2.59 8.57
CA PHE A 265 -22.44 -3.68 7.68
C PHE A 265 -23.34 -4.89 7.86
N GLU A 266 -23.49 -5.66 6.78
CA GLU A 266 -23.96 -7.04 6.81
C GLU A 266 -22.77 -7.99 6.73
N CYS A 267 -22.71 -8.95 7.65
CA CYS A 267 -21.68 -9.97 7.75
C CYS A 267 -22.36 -11.34 7.85
N GLY A 268 -22.73 -11.92 6.71
CA GLY A 268 -23.63 -13.07 6.68
C GLY A 268 -25.00 -12.71 7.27
N ASP A 269 -25.46 -13.48 8.27
CA ASP A 269 -26.74 -13.24 8.94
C ASP A 269 -26.69 -12.21 10.09
N VAL A 270 -25.55 -11.53 10.26
CA VAL A 270 -25.32 -10.57 11.35
C VAL A 270 -25.21 -9.16 10.79
N SER A 271 -25.87 -8.21 11.47
CA SER A 271 -25.64 -6.78 11.28
C SER A 271 -24.58 -6.29 12.26
N LEU A 272 -23.57 -5.57 11.75
CA LEU A 272 -22.52 -4.92 12.52
C LEU A 272 -22.67 -3.41 12.43
N ASP A 273 -22.88 -2.75 13.57
CA ASP A 273 -22.78 -1.30 13.69
C ASP A 273 -21.39 -0.93 14.24
N LEU A 274 -20.67 -0.10 13.48
CA LEU A 274 -19.35 0.38 13.82
C LEU A 274 -19.37 1.89 13.98
N ILE A 275 -18.86 2.38 15.12
CA ILE A 275 -18.88 3.81 15.43
C ILE A 275 -17.46 4.26 15.75
N PHE A 276 -16.98 5.25 15.01
CA PHE A 276 -15.77 5.97 15.35
C PHE A 276 -16.16 7.26 16.10
N THR A 277 -15.52 7.52 17.22
CA THR A 277 -15.76 8.72 18.01
C THR A 277 -14.46 9.49 18.20
N ALA A 278 -14.45 10.74 17.73
CA ALA A 278 -13.37 11.69 17.99
C ALA A 278 -13.87 12.70 19.07
N PRO A 279 -13.41 12.61 20.33
CA PRO A 279 -13.89 13.50 21.37
C PRO A 279 -13.46 14.95 21.09
N PHE A 280 -14.42 15.85 21.09
CA PHE A 280 -14.18 17.28 20.98
C PHE A 280 -13.75 17.82 22.35
N LEU A 281 -12.59 18.47 22.46
CA LEU A 281 -12.12 19.18 23.66
C LEU A 281 -11.79 18.32 24.89
N LEU A 282 -11.33 17.11 24.73
CA LEU A 282 -10.75 16.40 25.86
C LEU A 282 -9.27 16.71 25.98
N ASN A 283 -8.91 17.63 26.92
CA ASN A 283 -7.55 17.75 27.45
C ASN A 283 -7.23 16.49 28.27
N TRP A 284 -7.00 15.38 27.59
CA TRP A 284 -6.41 14.21 28.22
C TRP A 284 -4.92 14.49 28.39
N ARG A 285 -4.55 15.02 29.57
CA ARG A 285 -3.18 14.87 30.05
C ARG A 285 -3.10 13.47 30.65
N LEU A 286 -2.48 12.57 29.93
CA LEU A 286 -1.98 11.32 30.50
C LEU A 286 -0.74 11.61 31.34
#